data_875288ee22736ff1b7cb30019e3515e9
#
_entry.id   875288ee22736ff1b7cb30019e3515e9
#
_cell.length_a   1.000
_cell.length_b   1.000
_cell.length_c   1.000
_cell.angle_alpha   90.00
_cell.angle_beta   90.00
_cell.angle_gamma   90.00
#
_symmetry.space_group_name_H-M   'P 1'
#
loop_
_entity.id
_entity.type
_entity.pdbx_description
1 polymer ?
#
loop_
_entity_poly.entity_id
_entity_poly.type
_entity_poly.pdbx_seq_one_letter_code
_entity_poly.pdbx_strand_id
1 'polypeptide(L)'
;MESTKNIFLYIENHGLSLVIVVMLGIGLWRYVVPYIKKQTETMETIKIFFENHNKGVISGKALELMLELQAKALRWSIENKYIFFIQNNNIKHRYNNIIFEIDNYLNVKMLKFEDELKDITDKIAFKVFSEIFQDSVLKLKKELDMILQALKEEQTEQSDYEVAKRTVRQHAEHFQNNLIKRIKELTD
;
A
#
# COMPACT_ATOMS: atom_id res chain seq x y z
N MET A 1 29.05 49.55 7.62
CA MET A 1 27.59 49.70 7.75
C MET A 1 26.77 48.99 6.68
N GLU A 2 27.34 48.74 5.50
CA GLU A 2 26.67 47.97 4.41
C GLU A 2 26.59 46.47 4.69
N SER A 3 27.60 45.89 5.32
CA SER A 3 27.66 44.44 5.58
C SER A 3 26.54 43.93 6.52
N THR A 4 26.15 44.74 7.49
CA THR A 4 25.06 44.39 8.44
C THR A 4 23.67 44.45 7.80
N LYS A 5 23.46 45.38 6.87
CA LYS A 5 22.20 45.48 6.09
C LYS A 5 22.00 44.27 5.19
N ASN A 6 23.06 43.77 4.58
CA ASN A 6 23.00 42.59 3.70
C ASN A 6 22.71 41.31 4.48
N ILE A 7 23.20 41.19 5.71
CA ILE A 7 22.91 40.06 6.59
C ILE A 7 21.43 40.08 7.05
N PHE A 8 20.90 41.25 7.42
CA PHE A 8 19.50 41.40 7.78
C PHE A 8 18.54 41.09 6.61
N LEU A 9 18.85 41.59 5.40
CA LEU A 9 18.09 41.29 4.19
C LEU A 9 18.14 39.79 3.81
N TYR A 10 19.27 39.15 4.03
CA TYR A 10 19.45 37.71 3.79
C TYR A 10 18.64 36.87 4.80
N ILE A 11 18.61 37.26 6.07
CA ILE A 11 17.80 36.63 7.12
C ILE A 11 16.31 36.88 6.87
N GLU A 12 15.91 38.08 6.43
CA GLU A 12 14.53 38.42 6.12
C GLU A 12 14.00 37.64 4.91
N ASN A 13 14.81 37.45 3.86
CA ASN A 13 14.42 36.72 2.66
C ASN A 13 14.53 35.18 2.79
N HIS A 14 15.40 34.68 3.65
CA HIS A 14 15.64 33.24 3.78
C HIS A 14 15.25 32.69 5.15
N GLY A 15 14.99 33.56 6.12
CA GLY A 15 14.64 33.17 7.49
C GLY A 15 13.36 32.36 7.55
N LEU A 16 12.35 32.74 6.76
CA LEU A 16 11.08 32.00 6.70
C LEU A 16 11.28 30.60 6.09
N SER A 17 12.06 30.49 5.03
CA SER A 17 12.40 29.21 4.39
C SER A 17 13.21 28.32 5.33
N LEU A 18 14.13 28.88 6.09
CA LEU A 18 14.94 28.16 7.08
C LEU A 18 14.09 27.67 8.25
N VAL A 19 13.15 28.48 8.74
CA VAL A 19 12.18 28.09 9.78
C VAL A 19 11.29 26.95 9.29
N ILE A 20 10.79 27.02 8.06
CA ILE A 20 9.99 25.97 7.45
C ILE A 20 10.79 24.66 7.35
N VAL A 21 12.02 24.70 6.86
CA VAL A 21 12.90 23.53 6.75
C VAL A 21 13.19 22.92 8.14
N VAL A 22 13.47 23.74 9.14
CA VAL A 22 13.69 23.26 10.51
C VAL A 22 12.40 22.66 11.10
N MET A 23 11.25 23.28 10.91
CA MET A 23 9.96 22.73 11.38
C MET A 23 9.62 21.41 10.68
N LEU A 24 9.85 21.31 9.36
CA LEU A 24 9.69 20.06 8.62
C LEU A 24 10.65 18.98 9.11
N GLY A 25 11.92 19.34 9.37
CA GLY A 25 12.93 18.45 9.93
C GLY A 25 12.53 17.92 11.31
N ILE A 26 12.04 18.81 12.22
CA ILE A 26 11.55 18.42 13.53
C ILE A 26 10.29 17.54 13.41
N GLY A 27 9.37 17.88 12.50
CA GLY A 27 8.16 17.09 12.24
C GLY A 27 8.52 15.69 11.73
N LEU A 28 9.41 15.58 10.75
CA LEU A 28 9.92 14.31 10.25
C LEU A 28 10.60 13.49 11.35
N TRP A 29 11.49 14.12 12.13
CA TRP A 29 12.20 13.45 13.22
C TRP A 29 11.24 12.96 14.31
N ARG A 30 10.30 13.79 14.73
CA ARG A 30 9.40 13.50 15.86
C ARG A 30 8.28 12.53 15.53
N TYR A 31 7.78 12.52 14.28
CA TYR A 31 6.61 11.73 13.89
C TYR A 31 6.93 10.61 12.91
N VAL A 32 7.75 10.86 11.91
CA VAL A 32 8.05 9.89 10.86
C VAL A 32 9.11 8.87 11.29
N VAL A 33 10.18 9.33 11.91
CA VAL A 33 11.27 8.44 12.37
C VAL A 33 10.79 7.42 13.42
N PRO A 34 10.04 7.79 14.46
CA PRO A 34 9.49 6.81 15.41
C PRO A 34 8.50 5.84 14.76
N TYR A 35 7.71 6.31 13.80
CA TYR A 35 6.78 5.47 13.07
C TYR A 35 7.51 4.42 12.20
N ILE A 36 8.52 4.86 11.45
CA ILE A 36 9.36 3.95 10.66
C ILE A 36 10.11 2.98 11.56
N LYS A 37 10.69 3.45 12.67
CA LYS A 37 11.40 2.63 13.64
C LYS A 37 10.49 1.55 14.23
N LYS A 38 9.28 1.91 14.62
CA LYS A 38 8.27 0.97 15.14
C LYS A 38 7.87 -0.08 14.09
N GLN A 39 7.73 0.31 12.83
CA GLN A 39 7.48 -0.65 11.74
C GLN A 39 8.68 -1.57 11.51
N THR A 40 9.91 -1.03 11.54
CA THR A 40 11.13 -1.83 11.37
C THR A 40 11.32 -2.80 12.55
N GLU A 41 11.08 -2.36 13.79
CA GLU A 41 11.11 -3.22 14.97
C GLU A 41 10.06 -4.35 14.91
N THR A 42 8.86 -4.05 14.42
CA THR A 42 7.81 -5.07 14.21
C THR A 42 8.24 -6.07 13.13
N MET A 43 8.80 -5.59 12.02
CA MET A 43 9.31 -6.46 10.95
C MET A 43 10.53 -7.29 11.39
N GLU A 44 11.42 -6.71 12.19
CA GLU A 44 12.57 -7.43 12.78
C GLU A 44 12.11 -8.48 13.80
N THR A 45 11.12 -8.16 14.63
CA THR A 45 10.54 -9.12 15.58
C THR A 45 9.88 -10.28 14.84
N ILE A 46 9.16 -10.00 13.78
CA ILE A 46 8.58 -11.02 12.89
C ILE A 46 9.71 -11.86 12.25
N LYS A 47 10.75 -11.23 11.72
CA LYS A 47 11.90 -11.90 11.11
C LYS A 47 12.65 -12.79 12.11
N ILE A 48 12.93 -12.29 13.32
CA ILE A 48 13.59 -13.05 14.40
C ILE A 48 12.71 -14.21 14.86
N PHE A 49 11.39 -14.02 14.92
CA PHE A 49 10.43 -15.09 15.21
C PHE A 49 10.50 -16.20 14.16
N PHE A 50 10.63 -15.85 12.88
CA PHE A 50 10.80 -16.79 11.77
C PHE A 50 12.17 -17.49 11.77
N GLU A 51 13.26 -16.77 12.02
CA GLU A 51 14.63 -17.29 12.04
C GLU A 51 14.86 -18.25 13.22
N ASN A 52 14.24 -17.99 14.36
CA ASN A 52 14.37 -18.82 15.57
C ASN A 52 13.47 -20.07 15.57
N HIS A 53 12.43 -20.10 14.74
CA HIS A 53 11.57 -21.27 14.55
C HIS A 53 12.03 -22.07 13.33
N ASN A 54 13.26 -22.63 13.38
CA ASN A 54 13.81 -23.57 12.41
C ASN A 54 12.74 -24.24 11.53
N LYS A 55 12.48 -23.70 10.31
CA LYS A 55 11.64 -24.33 9.27
C LYS A 55 10.38 -25.06 9.76
N GLY A 56 9.83 -24.63 10.88
CA GLY A 56 8.58 -25.18 11.42
C GLY A 56 7.39 -24.42 10.85
N VAL A 57 6.39 -25.15 10.44
CA VAL A 57 5.09 -24.62 10.03
C VAL A 57 4.55 -23.68 11.11
N ILE A 58 4.32 -22.42 10.74
CA ILE A 58 3.68 -21.46 11.63
C ILE A 58 2.18 -21.75 11.64
N SER A 59 1.61 -21.83 12.81
CA SER A 59 0.19 -22.10 12.98
C SER A 59 -0.48 -21.12 13.96
N GLY A 60 -1.79 -21.06 13.89
CA GLY A 60 -2.59 -20.28 14.84
C GLY A 60 -2.39 -18.78 14.74
N LYS A 61 -2.35 -18.10 15.89
CA LYS A 61 -2.36 -16.62 16.00
C LYS A 61 -1.22 -15.90 15.26
N ALA A 62 -0.04 -16.51 15.15
CA ALA A 62 1.08 -15.92 14.43
C ALA A 62 0.84 -15.91 12.91
N LEU A 63 0.28 -16.99 12.37
CA LEU A 63 -0.10 -17.08 10.97
C LEU A 63 -1.23 -16.08 10.65
N GLU A 64 -2.26 -16.01 11.49
CA GLU A 64 -3.34 -15.03 11.36
C GLU A 64 -2.80 -13.60 11.26
N LEU A 65 -1.98 -13.18 12.22
CA LEU A 65 -1.40 -11.84 12.24
C LEU A 65 -0.58 -11.53 10.99
N MET A 66 0.19 -12.51 10.51
CA MET A 66 1.00 -12.33 9.31
C MET A 66 0.13 -12.19 8.06
N LEU A 67 -0.90 -13.02 7.92
CA LEU A 67 -1.85 -12.93 6.81
C LEU A 67 -2.63 -11.61 6.83
N GLU A 68 -3.00 -11.10 8.03
CA GLU A 68 -3.58 -9.77 8.17
C GLU A 68 -2.65 -8.65 7.70
N LEU A 69 -1.36 -8.73 8.04
CA LEU A 69 -0.36 -7.76 7.59
C LEU A 69 -0.18 -7.80 6.07
N GLN A 70 -0.16 -8.99 5.48
CA GLN A 70 -0.12 -9.15 4.03
C GLN A 70 -1.37 -8.59 3.34
N ALA A 71 -2.56 -8.81 3.90
CA ALA A 71 -3.81 -8.23 3.40
C ALA A 71 -3.76 -6.69 3.40
N LYS A 72 -3.24 -6.08 4.47
CA LYS A 72 -3.07 -4.62 4.58
C LYS A 72 -2.05 -4.09 3.58
N ALA A 73 -0.91 -4.77 3.43
CA ALA A 73 0.15 -4.38 2.49
C ALA A 73 -0.34 -4.47 1.04
N LEU A 74 -1.08 -5.53 0.71
CA LEU A 74 -1.64 -5.76 -0.61
C LEU A 74 -2.71 -4.71 -0.94
N ARG A 75 -3.65 -4.45 -0.01
CA ARG A 75 -4.64 -3.37 -0.12
C ARG A 75 -3.98 -2.04 -0.44
N TRP A 76 -3.01 -1.63 0.37
CA TRP A 76 -2.32 -0.37 0.17
C TRP A 76 -1.59 -0.29 -1.18
N SER A 77 -0.94 -1.38 -1.58
CA SER A 77 -0.24 -1.48 -2.86
C SER A 77 -1.19 -1.33 -4.06
N ILE A 78 -2.34 -2.00 -4.02
CA ILE A 78 -3.34 -1.96 -5.09
C ILE A 78 -3.97 -0.57 -5.15
N GLU A 79 -4.44 -0.04 -4.02
CA GLU A 79 -5.04 1.29 -3.92
C GLU A 79 -4.13 2.36 -4.53
N ASN A 80 -2.86 2.40 -4.10
CA ASN A 80 -1.93 3.41 -4.58
C ASN A 80 -1.63 3.26 -6.08
N LYS A 81 -1.58 2.04 -6.61
CA LYS A 81 -1.35 1.83 -8.05
C LYS A 81 -2.50 2.39 -8.89
N TYR A 82 -3.74 2.14 -8.50
CA TYR A 82 -4.92 2.70 -9.20
C TYR A 82 -5.02 4.22 -9.04
N ILE A 83 -4.84 4.74 -7.81
CA ILE A 83 -4.84 6.19 -7.56
C ILE A 83 -3.77 6.89 -8.40
N PHE A 84 -2.57 6.32 -8.51
CA PHE A 84 -1.49 6.85 -9.35
C PHE A 84 -1.93 7.03 -10.81
N PHE A 85 -2.59 6.03 -11.41
CA PHE A 85 -3.08 6.14 -12.78
C PHE A 85 -4.24 7.15 -12.92
N ILE A 86 -5.14 7.21 -11.94
CA ILE A 86 -6.23 8.19 -11.93
C ILE A 86 -5.68 9.62 -11.84
N GLN A 87 -4.63 9.86 -11.06
CA GLN A 87 -4.02 11.19 -10.92
C GLN A 87 -3.30 11.68 -12.18
N ASN A 88 -2.72 10.78 -12.96
CA ASN A 88 -1.96 11.14 -14.16
C ASN A 88 -2.83 11.44 -15.40
N ASN A 89 -4.14 11.56 -15.24
CA ASN A 89 -5.13 12.18 -16.15
C ASN A 89 -5.06 11.79 -17.66
N ASN A 90 -4.51 10.62 -18.01
CA ASN A 90 -4.44 10.22 -19.42
C ASN A 90 -5.04 8.82 -19.65
N ILE A 91 -6.10 8.50 -18.88
CA ILE A 91 -6.72 7.17 -18.90
C ILE A 91 -7.27 6.86 -20.29
N LYS A 92 -7.96 7.81 -20.93
CA LYS A 92 -8.62 7.63 -22.22
C LYS A 92 -7.66 7.13 -23.32
N HIS A 93 -6.47 7.71 -23.40
CA HIS A 93 -5.49 7.36 -24.44
C HIS A 93 -4.57 6.18 -24.05
N ARG A 94 -4.44 5.87 -22.78
CA ARG A 94 -3.51 4.87 -22.24
C ARG A 94 -4.19 3.68 -21.58
N TYR A 95 -5.51 3.57 -21.64
CA TYR A 95 -6.27 2.58 -20.89
C TYR A 95 -5.70 1.16 -21.00
N ASN A 96 -5.48 0.65 -22.21
CA ASN A 96 -4.97 -0.72 -22.42
C ASN A 96 -3.57 -0.92 -21.80
N ASN A 97 -2.71 0.12 -21.89
CA ASN A 97 -1.38 0.08 -21.29
C ASN A 97 -1.47 0.10 -19.75
N ILE A 98 -2.39 0.89 -19.21
CA ILE A 98 -2.63 0.98 -17.76
C ILE A 98 -3.11 -0.38 -17.22
N ILE A 99 -4.07 -1.02 -17.88
CA ILE A 99 -4.55 -2.35 -17.48
C ILE A 99 -3.41 -3.37 -17.54
N PHE A 100 -2.62 -3.39 -18.61
CA PHE A 100 -1.46 -4.26 -18.73
C PHE A 100 -0.42 -4.03 -17.61
N GLU A 101 -0.11 -2.76 -17.28
CA GLU A 101 0.80 -2.43 -16.20
C GLU A 101 0.25 -2.86 -14.82
N ILE A 102 -1.06 -2.75 -14.60
CA ILE A 102 -1.73 -3.22 -13.38
C ILE A 102 -1.64 -4.75 -13.29
N ASP A 103 -1.94 -5.46 -14.38
CA ASP A 103 -1.88 -6.91 -14.41
C ASP A 103 -0.48 -7.43 -14.08
N ASN A 104 0.54 -6.87 -14.72
CA ASN A 104 1.93 -7.24 -14.42
C ASN A 104 2.30 -6.95 -12.96
N TYR A 105 1.89 -5.79 -12.45
CA TYR A 105 2.16 -5.41 -11.06
C TYR A 105 1.51 -6.37 -10.07
N LEU A 106 0.24 -6.71 -10.28
CA LEU A 106 -0.49 -7.63 -9.41
C LEU A 106 0.07 -9.05 -9.47
N ASN A 107 0.41 -9.53 -10.67
CA ASN A 107 1.03 -10.85 -10.83
C ASN A 107 2.35 -10.94 -10.06
N VAL A 108 3.23 -9.95 -10.16
CA VAL A 108 4.50 -9.92 -9.40
C VAL A 108 4.24 -9.90 -7.89
N LYS A 109 3.25 -9.12 -7.43
CA LYS A 109 2.89 -9.07 -6.01
C LYS A 109 2.34 -10.38 -5.50
N MET A 110 1.48 -11.04 -6.28
CA MET A 110 0.90 -12.34 -5.90
C MET A 110 1.95 -13.45 -5.87
N LEU A 111 2.84 -13.52 -6.86
CA LEU A 111 3.94 -14.48 -6.86
C LEU A 111 4.83 -14.32 -5.63
N LYS A 112 5.19 -13.08 -5.28
CA LYS A 112 5.99 -12.83 -4.08
C LYS A 112 5.26 -13.27 -2.81
N PHE A 113 3.97 -12.96 -2.69
CA PHE A 113 3.15 -13.41 -1.57
C PHE A 113 3.09 -14.94 -1.47
N GLU A 114 2.92 -15.64 -2.59
CA GLU A 114 2.89 -17.11 -2.63
C GLU A 114 4.22 -17.74 -2.22
N ASP A 115 5.35 -17.16 -2.65
CA ASP A 115 6.66 -17.64 -2.23
C ASP A 115 6.86 -17.46 -0.72
N GLU A 116 6.50 -16.30 -0.16
CA GLU A 116 6.55 -16.05 1.28
C GLU A 116 5.61 -17.00 2.05
N LEU A 117 4.42 -17.28 1.52
CA LEU A 117 3.45 -18.17 2.13
C LEU A 117 3.91 -19.64 2.16
N LYS A 118 4.57 -20.11 1.10
CA LYS A 118 5.14 -21.47 1.04
C LYS A 118 6.15 -21.76 2.12
N ASP A 119 6.94 -20.74 2.49
CA ASP A 119 8.01 -20.89 3.46
C ASP A 119 7.50 -21.06 4.89
N ILE A 120 6.23 -20.70 5.16
CA ILE A 120 5.69 -20.57 6.51
C ILE A 120 4.44 -21.43 6.77
N THR A 121 3.85 -22.03 5.73
CA THR A 121 2.65 -22.85 5.85
C THR A 121 2.89 -24.27 5.36
N ASP A 122 2.08 -25.22 5.87
CA ASP A 122 2.02 -26.52 5.27
C ASP A 122 1.33 -26.47 3.89
N LYS A 123 1.41 -27.59 3.18
CA LYS A 123 0.89 -27.67 1.79
C LYS A 123 -0.63 -27.43 1.69
N ILE A 124 -1.38 -27.77 2.73
CA ILE A 124 -2.86 -27.62 2.75
C ILE A 124 -3.20 -26.16 3.03
N ALA A 125 -2.64 -25.59 4.07
CA ALA A 125 -2.83 -24.18 4.43
C ALA A 125 -2.36 -23.25 3.30
N PHE A 126 -1.20 -23.53 2.68
CA PHE A 126 -0.72 -22.80 1.50
C PHE A 126 -1.79 -22.74 0.41
N LYS A 127 -2.36 -23.90 0.03
CA LYS A 127 -3.34 -23.96 -1.04
C LYS A 127 -4.58 -23.13 -0.70
N VAL A 128 -5.12 -23.29 0.51
CA VAL A 128 -6.31 -22.57 0.95
C VAL A 128 -6.10 -21.05 0.96
N PHE A 129 -5.03 -20.58 1.58
CA PHE A 129 -4.78 -19.15 1.67
C PHE A 129 -4.39 -18.53 0.34
N SER A 130 -3.61 -19.22 -0.50
CA SER A 130 -3.28 -18.76 -1.85
C SER A 130 -4.56 -18.57 -2.69
N GLU A 131 -5.48 -19.54 -2.70
CA GLU A 131 -6.76 -19.44 -3.41
C GLU A 131 -7.61 -18.25 -2.90
N ILE A 132 -7.72 -18.07 -1.57
CA ILE A 132 -8.49 -16.97 -0.98
C ILE A 132 -7.93 -15.60 -1.37
N PHE A 133 -6.61 -15.44 -1.33
CA PHE A 133 -5.97 -14.19 -1.71
C PHE A 133 -6.12 -13.91 -3.19
N GLN A 134 -5.89 -14.92 -4.06
CA GLN A 134 -6.07 -14.80 -5.50
C GLN A 134 -7.50 -14.39 -5.87
N ASP A 135 -8.50 -15.09 -5.37
CA ASP A 135 -9.91 -14.79 -5.62
C ASP A 135 -10.28 -13.37 -5.17
N SER A 136 -9.82 -13.00 -3.98
CA SER A 136 -10.11 -11.68 -3.41
C SER A 136 -9.46 -10.56 -4.23
N VAL A 137 -8.22 -10.74 -4.68
CA VAL A 137 -7.50 -9.78 -5.53
C VAL A 137 -8.15 -9.66 -6.91
N LEU A 138 -8.54 -10.77 -7.52
CA LEU A 138 -9.22 -10.78 -8.82
C LEU A 138 -10.57 -10.06 -8.75
N LYS A 139 -11.31 -10.26 -7.66
CA LYS A 139 -12.59 -9.56 -7.43
C LYS A 139 -12.36 -8.06 -7.28
N LEU A 140 -11.43 -7.64 -6.42
CA LEU A 140 -11.09 -6.22 -6.26
C LEU A 140 -10.63 -5.61 -7.58
N LYS A 141 -9.72 -6.28 -8.31
CA LYS A 141 -9.26 -5.84 -9.62
C LYS A 141 -10.42 -5.56 -10.56
N LYS A 142 -11.35 -6.50 -10.68
CA LYS A 142 -12.54 -6.33 -11.54
C LYS A 142 -13.37 -5.10 -11.16
N GLU A 143 -13.59 -4.86 -9.88
CA GLU A 143 -14.32 -3.69 -9.38
C GLU A 143 -13.57 -2.38 -9.70
N LEU A 144 -12.24 -2.36 -9.54
CA LEU A 144 -11.43 -1.18 -9.81
C LEU A 144 -11.23 -0.92 -11.33
N ASP A 145 -11.15 -1.98 -12.14
CA ASP A 145 -11.07 -1.84 -13.61
C ASP A 145 -12.34 -1.22 -14.18
N MET A 146 -13.52 -1.51 -13.59
CA MET A 146 -14.78 -0.84 -13.98
C MET A 146 -14.73 0.68 -13.74
N ILE A 147 -14.07 1.13 -12.66
CA ILE A 147 -13.88 2.57 -12.39
C ILE A 147 -12.99 3.19 -13.46
N LEU A 148 -11.89 2.54 -13.84
CA LEU A 148 -11.02 3.03 -14.91
C LEU A 148 -11.73 3.03 -16.27
N GLN A 149 -12.57 2.05 -16.52
CA GLN A 149 -13.37 1.99 -17.75
C GLN A 149 -14.39 3.14 -17.82
N ALA A 150 -15.09 3.43 -16.73
CA ALA A 150 -16.01 4.58 -16.67
C ALA A 150 -15.28 5.89 -16.95
N LEU A 151 -14.10 6.10 -16.35
CA LEU A 151 -13.27 7.29 -16.61
C LEU A 151 -12.73 7.37 -18.06
N LYS A 152 -12.66 6.25 -18.78
CA LYS A 152 -12.28 6.22 -20.19
C LYS A 152 -13.42 6.66 -21.10
N GLU A 153 -14.65 6.27 -20.78
CA GLU A 153 -15.82 6.40 -21.66
C GLU A 153 -16.50 7.78 -21.56
N GLU A 154 -16.43 8.43 -20.40
CA GLU A 154 -17.08 9.71 -20.15
C GLU A 154 -16.21 10.93 -20.53
N GLN A 155 -16.86 12.09 -20.75
CA GLN A 155 -16.19 13.38 -20.75
C GLN A 155 -15.95 13.76 -19.28
N THR A 156 -14.84 13.28 -18.74
CA THR A 156 -14.50 13.37 -17.33
C THR A 156 -14.09 14.78 -16.93
N GLU A 157 -14.80 15.34 -15.97
CA GLU A 157 -14.41 16.56 -15.27
C GLU A 157 -13.43 16.23 -14.12
N GLN A 158 -12.76 17.26 -13.58
CA GLN A 158 -11.84 17.09 -12.44
C GLN A 158 -12.53 16.47 -11.20
N SER A 159 -13.82 16.79 -11.01
CA SER A 159 -14.66 16.21 -9.94
C SER A 159 -14.77 14.70 -10.01
N ASP A 160 -14.85 14.13 -11.22
CA ASP A 160 -15.03 12.69 -11.43
C ASP A 160 -13.79 11.90 -11.03
N TYR A 161 -12.59 12.47 -11.25
CA TYR A 161 -11.34 11.87 -10.80
C TYR A 161 -11.24 11.82 -9.26
N GLU A 162 -11.76 12.84 -8.55
CA GLU A 162 -11.79 12.82 -7.09
C GLU A 162 -12.80 11.80 -6.55
N VAL A 163 -13.97 11.70 -7.19
CA VAL A 163 -14.96 10.66 -6.88
C VAL A 163 -14.37 9.27 -7.12
N ALA A 164 -13.73 9.05 -8.26
CA ALA A 164 -13.09 7.78 -8.60
C ALA A 164 -12.02 7.38 -7.57
N LYS A 165 -11.15 8.30 -7.15
CA LYS A 165 -10.14 8.04 -6.11
C LYS A 165 -10.78 7.64 -4.77
N ARG A 166 -11.87 8.30 -4.39
CA ARG A 166 -12.61 7.96 -3.17
C ARG A 166 -13.21 6.56 -3.29
N THR A 167 -13.81 6.24 -4.43
CA THR A 167 -14.40 4.92 -4.68
C THR A 167 -13.34 3.82 -4.67
N VAL A 168 -12.17 4.05 -5.27
CA VAL A 168 -11.02 3.10 -5.18
C VAL A 168 -10.66 2.82 -3.73
N ARG A 169 -10.56 3.84 -2.88
CA ARG A 169 -10.25 3.65 -1.45
C ARG A 169 -11.31 2.83 -0.74
N GLN A 170 -12.59 3.10 -0.99
CA GLN A 170 -13.70 2.35 -0.38
C GLN A 170 -13.68 0.86 -0.78
N HIS A 171 -13.48 0.56 -2.06
CA HIS A 171 -13.37 -0.84 -2.52
C HIS A 171 -12.13 -1.54 -1.94
N ALA A 172 -10.99 -0.85 -1.88
CA ALA A 172 -9.77 -1.39 -1.30
C ALA A 172 -9.91 -1.66 0.21
N GLU A 173 -10.60 -0.79 0.94
CA GLU A 173 -10.90 -0.97 2.36
C GLU A 173 -11.87 -2.14 2.60
N HIS A 174 -12.92 -2.23 1.79
CA HIS A 174 -13.86 -3.34 1.83
C HIS A 174 -13.17 -4.70 1.54
N PHE A 175 -12.31 -4.74 0.54
CA PHE A 175 -11.45 -5.90 0.24
C PHE A 175 -10.64 -6.33 1.46
N GLN A 176 -9.92 -5.40 2.09
CA GLN A 176 -9.11 -5.70 3.28
C GLN A 176 -9.95 -6.30 4.40
N ASN A 177 -11.08 -5.67 4.72
CA ASN A 177 -11.95 -6.10 5.82
C ASN A 177 -12.54 -7.50 5.57
N ASN A 178 -12.98 -7.77 4.34
CA ASN A 178 -13.50 -9.09 3.96
C ASN A 178 -12.42 -10.16 3.99
N LEU A 179 -11.21 -9.84 3.51
CA LEU A 179 -10.10 -10.78 3.49
C LEU A 179 -9.66 -11.13 4.92
N ILE A 180 -9.52 -10.13 5.80
CA ILE A 180 -9.20 -10.34 7.22
C ILE A 180 -10.26 -11.19 7.91
N LYS A 181 -11.55 -10.93 7.64
CA LYS A 181 -12.64 -11.73 8.19
C LYS A 181 -12.52 -13.21 7.79
N ARG A 182 -12.28 -13.49 6.50
CA ARG A 182 -12.08 -14.87 5.99
C ARG A 182 -10.85 -15.54 6.58
N ILE A 183 -9.75 -14.80 6.79
CA ILE A 183 -8.56 -15.32 7.45
C ILE A 183 -8.90 -15.79 8.87
N LYS A 184 -9.59 -14.96 9.65
CA LYS A 184 -9.99 -15.31 11.02
C LYS A 184 -10.88 -16.54 11.09
N GLU A 185 -11.87 -16.62 10.21
CA GLU A 185 -12.78 -17.78 10.13
C GLU A 185 -12.06 -19.11 9.81
N LEU A 186 -10.83 -19.06 9.31
CA LEU A 186 -10.02 -20.24 8.97
C LEU A 186 -8.91 -20.52 9.97
N THR A 187 -8.54 -19.56 10.80
CA THR A 187 -7.47 -19.70 11.80
C THR A 187 -8.00 -19.95 13.21
N ASP A 188 -9.29 -19.66 13.47
CA ASP A 188 -10.04 -20.02 14.69
C ASP A 188 -10.47 -21.49 14.66
#